data_052b9cd77e9657d0130edba3d56f3318
#
_entry.id   052b9cd77e9657d0130edba3d56f3318
#
_cell.length_a   1.000
_cell.length_b   1.000
_cell.length_c   1.000
_cell.angle_alpha   90.00
_cell.angle_beta   90.00
_cell.angle_gamma   90.00
#
_symmetry.space_group_name_H-M   'P 1'
#
loop_
_entity.id
_entity.type
_entity.pdbx_description
1 polymer ?
#
loop_
_entity_poly.entity_id
_entity_poly.type
_entity_poly.pdbx_seq_one_letter_code
_entity_poly.pdbx_strand_id
1 'polypeptide(L)'
;VPFSAYLTIENGIVIPSFVNEVLETPCPVCGREIEILLNGYACKGYSQKDKDNNRVCNLYIPKTIAQREIPLEAAEILARGKKTPFMTGFKSREGNDFSSRLVLTENLDISFDNTLCKCPKCGGNLYINKKAYNCSNYRNEAIKCDFVIWREMSGRSITPEEAIELCEKKETPVLTGFHDKNGQPMERKLVLNDDFKIKLI
;
A
#
# COMPACT_ATOMS: atom_id res chain seq x y z
N VAL A 1 -28.04 -15.08 -1.03
CA VAL A 1 -26.97 -14.50 -0.20
C VAL A 1 -27.66 -13.91 1.01
N PRO A 2 -27.29 -14.24 2.26
CA PRO A 2 -27.86 -13.62 3.45
C PRO A 2 -27.55 -12.14 3.48
N PHE A 3 -28.50 -11.33 3.93
CA PHE A 3 -28.34 -9.89 4.11
C PHE A 3 -28.88 -9.49 5.49
N SER A 4 -28.36 -8.40 6.03
CA SER A 4 -28.84 -7.80 7.29
C SER A 4 -29.59 -6.51 6.97
N ALA A 5 -30.74 -6.31 7.62
CA ALA A 5 -31.51 -5.09 7.53
C ALA A 5 -32.04 -4.72 8.93
N TYR A 6 -32.13 -3.44 9.21
CA TYR A 6 -32.88 -2.93 10.34
C TYR A 6 -34.36 -2.83 9.95
N LEU A 7 -35.26 -3.12 10.89
CA LEU A 7 -36.68 -2.91 10.70
C LEU A 7 -37.06 -1.58 11.38
N THR A 8 -37.60 -0.65 10.61
CA THR A 8 -38.14 0.60 11.11
C THR A 8 -39.65 0.58 10.96
N ILE A 9 -40.38 1.28 11.84
CA ILE A 9 -41.84 1.45 11.74
C ILE A 9 -42.10 2.89 11.32
N GLU A 10 -42.66 3.03 10.12
CA GLU A 10 -43.14 4.33 9.62
C GLU A 10 -44.65 4.22 9.35
N ASN A 11 -45.43 5.12 9.97
CA ASN A 11 -46.90 5.15 9.86
C ASN A 11 -47.57 3.81 10.17
N GLY A 12 -47.01 3.02 11.12
CA GLY A 12 -47.54 1.74 11.50
C GLY A 12 -47.18 0.56 10.55
N ILE A 13 -46.38 0.81 9.53
CA ILE A 13 -45.89 -0.18 8.58
C ILE A 13 -44.43 -0.49 8.88
N VAL A 14 -44.09 -1.80 8.93
CA VAL A 14 -42.69 -2.23 9.10
C VAL A 14 -41.99 -2.11 7.74
N ILE A 15 -40.96 -1.29 7.70
CA ILE A 15 -40.15 -1.05 6.50
C ILE A 15 -38.72 -1.55 6.77
N PRO A 16 -38.13 -2.39 5.91
CA PRO A 16 -36.72 -2.75 6.02
C PRO A 16 -35.87 -1.52 5.69
N SER A 17 -35.01 -1.14 6.64
CA SER A 17 -34.02 -0.08 6.46
C SER A 17 -32.62 -0.71 6.32
N PHE A 18 -31.95 -0.41 5.24
CA PHE A 18 -30.59 -0.83 4.97
C PHE A 18 -29.67 0.31 5.34
N VAL A 19 -29.08 0.24 6.52
CA VAL A 19 -28.04 1.18 6.94
C VAL A 19 -26.69 0.51 6.64
N ASN A 20 -25.97 1.04 5.70
CA ASN A 20 -24.59 0.60 5.47
C ASN A 20 -23.72 1.04 6.63
N GLU A 21 -22.81 0.19 7.08
CA GLU A 21 -21.70 0.60 7.94
C GLU A 21 -20.88 1.67 7.21
N VAL A 22 -20.23 2.54 7.97
CA VAL A 22 -19.42 3.63 7.42
C VAL A 22 -18.01 3.55 7.96
N LEU A 23 -17.05 4.11 7.21
CA LEU A 23 -15.69 4.32 7.69
C LEU A 23 -15.72 5.35 8.84
N GLU A 24 -14.76 5.23 9.76
CA GLU A 24 -14.55 6.23 10.80
C GLU A 24 -14.08 7.57 10.21
N THR A 25 -13.34 7.50 9.12
CA THR A 25 -12.79 8.67 8.42
C THR A 25 -13.80 9.20 7.40
N PRO A 26 -14.18 10.48 7.48
CA PRO A 26 -15.04 11.10 6.48
C PRO A 26 -14.32 11.27 5.14
N CYS A 27 -15.09 11.50 4.09
CA CYS A 27 -14.57 11.77 2.75
C CYS A 27 -13.64 13.01 2.74
N PRO A 28 -12.39 12.87 2.27
CA PRO A 28 -11.42 13.98 2.29
C PRO A 28 -11.78 15.12 1.34
N VAL A 29 -12.73 14.90 0.44
CA VAL A 29 -13.14 15.89 -0.58
C VAL A 29 -14.35 16.67 -0.15
N CYS A 30 -15.38 16.01 0.35
CA CYS A 30 -16.67 16.65 0.62
C CYS A 30 -17.17 16.50 2.07
N GLY A 31 -16.39 15.85 2.93
CA GLY A 31 -16.71 15.69 4.36
C GLY A 31 -17.85 14.72 4.67
N ARG A 32 -18.50 14.10 3.66
CA ARG A 32 -19.57 13.12 3.87
C ARG A 32 -19.03 11.79 4.35
N GLU A 33 -19.89 10.99 4.95
CA GLU A 33 -19.57 9.61 5.31
C GLU A 33 -19.20 8.77 4.09
N ILE A 34 -18.32 7.78 4.30
CA ILE A 34 -17.93 6.79 3.30
C ILE A 34 -18.59 5.47 3.71
N GLU A 35 -19.51 4.99 2.91
CA GLU A 35 -20.27 3.76 3.17
C GLU A 35 -19.44 2.52 2.78
N ILE A 36 -19.58 1.47 3.58
CA ILE A 36 -18.99 0.14 3.33
C ILE A 36 -19.99 -0.67 2.51
N LEU A 37 -19.77 -0.72 1.21
CA LEU A 37 -20.61 -1.46 0.26
C LEU A 37 -20.08 -2.88 0.04
N LEU A 38 -20.84 -3.71 -0.64
CA LEU A 38 -20.43 -5.09 -0.99
C LEU A 38 -19.13 -5.10 -1.81
N ASN A 39 -19.00 -4.21 -2.78
CA ASN A 39 -17.90 -4.20 -3.75
C ASN A 39 -16.88 -3.07 -3.53
N GLY A 40 -17.05 -2.21 -2.54
CA GLY A 40 -16.17 -1.08 -2.31
C GLY A 40 -16.56 -0.20 -1.13
N TYR A 41 -15.80 0.85 -0.96
CA TYR A 41 -16.04 1.91 0.01
C TYR A 41 -16.35 3.18 -0.79
N ALA A 42 -17.54 3.72 -0.65
CA ALA A 42 -18.03 4.82 -1.47
C ALA A 42 -18.46 6.01 -0.60
N CYS A 43 -18.03 7.19 -0.98
CA CYS A 43 -18.61 8.41 -0.40
C CYS A 43 -20.12 8.45 -0.67
N LYS A 44 -20.94 8.86 0.30
CA LYS A 44 -22.39 9.07 0.10
C LYS A 44 -22.69 9.98 -1.09
N GLY A 45 -21.78 10.91 -1.42
CA GLY A 45 -21.89 11.75 -2.62
C GLY A 45 -21.64 11.02 -3.94
N TYR A 46 -21.13 9.78 -3.93
CA TYR A 46 -20.86 9.02 -5.14
C TYR A 46 -22.12 8.59 -5.89
N SER A 47 -23.16 8.19 -5.16
CA SER A 47 -24.48 7.84 -5.71
C SER A 47 -25.39 9.06 -5.91
N GLN A 48 -25.07 10.20 -5.30
CA GLN A 48 -25.84 11.43 -5.42
C GLN A 48 -25.45 12.19 -6.68
N LYS A 49 -26.47 12.83 -7.28
CA LYS A 49 -26.28 13.70 -8.45
C LYS A 49 -26.70 15.12 -8.10
N ASP A 50 -25.96 16.07 -8.66
CA ASP A 50 -26.34 17.49 -8.61
C ASP A 50 -27.44 17.79 -9.65
N LYS A 51 -27.86 19.06 -9.69
CA LYS A 51 -28.87 19.53 -10.63
C LYS A 51 -28.49 19.41 -12.11
N ASP A 52 -27.19 19.28 -12.40
CA ASP A 52 -26.63 19.11 -13.75
C ASP A 52 -26.35 17.64 -14.06
N ASN A 53 -26.84 16.70 -13.22
CA ASN A 53 -26.68 15.24 -13.32
C ASN A 53 -25.24 14.74 -13.13
N ASN A 54 -24.31 15.56 -12.60
CA ASN A 54 -22.97 15.14 -12.23
C ASN A 54 -22.97 14.51 -10.84
N ARG A 55 -22.01 13.61 -10.59
CA ARG A 55 -21.81 13.09 -9.22
C ARG A 55 -21.34 14.19 -8.28
N VAL A 56 -21.91 14.19 -7.09
CA VAL A 56 -21.51 15.16 -6.04
C VAL A 56 -20.10 14.87 -5.53
N CYS A 57 -19.68 13.59 -5.56
CA CYS A 57 -18.34 13.18 -5.20
C CYS A 57 -17.96 11.90 -5.96
N ASN A 58 -16.72 11.81 -6.42
CA ASN A 58 -16.23 10.65 -7.19
C ASN A 58 -15.44 9.63 -6.36
N LEU A 59 -15.34 9.83 -5.03
CA LEU A 59 -14.57 8.91 -4.19
C LEU A 59 -15.22 7.52 -4.14
N TYR A 60 -14.51 6.54 -4.68
CA TYR A 60 -14.81 5.13 -4.63
C TYR A 60 -13.53 4.30 -4.51
N ILE A 61 -13.42 3.49 -3.48
CA ILE A 61 -12.29 2.58 -3.25
C ILE A 61 -12.82 1.15 -3.46
N PRO A 62 -12.41 0.43 -4.51
CA PRO A 62 -12.82 -0.95 -4.72
C PRO A 62 -12.37 -1.87 -3.59
N LYS A 63 -13.22 -2.84 -3.18
CA LYS A 63 -12.80 -3.90 -2.24
C LYS A 63 -11.79 -4.88 -2.83
N THR A 64 -11.65 -4.91 -4.15
CA THR A 64 -10.66 -5.77 -4.82
C THR A 64 -9.89 -4.96 -5.84
N ILE A 65 -8.56 -4.93 -5.70
CA ILE A 65 -7.64 -4.25 -6.62
C ILE A 65 -6.56 -5.26 -7.02
N ALA A 66 -6.35 -5.44 -8.32
CA ALA A 66 -5.36 -6.40 -8.85
C ALA A 66 -5.47 -7.78 -8.17
N GLN A 67 -6.68 -8.33 -8.09
CA GLN A 67 -7.05 -9.61 -7.48
C GLN A 67 -6.76 -9.73 -5.98
N ARG A 68 -6.46 -8.63 -5.31
CA ARG A 68 -6.26 -8.58 -3.86
C ARG A 68 -7.42 -7.86 -3.18
N GLU A 69 -7.92 -8.43 -2.08
CA GLU A 69 -8.89 -7.76 -1.22
C GLU A 69 -8.24 -6.58 -0.47
N ILE A 70 -8.94 -5.47 -0.43
CA ILE A 70 -8.54 -4.24 0.27
C ILE A 70 -9.28 -4.22 1.61
N PRO A 71 -8.56 -4.41 2.72
CA PRO A 71 -9.19 -4.44 4.04
C PRO A 71 -9.63 -3.03 4.48
N LEU A 72 -10.48 -3.01 5.49
CA LEU A 72 -11.04 -1.79 6.08
C LEU A 72 -9.96 -0.78 6.48
N GLU A 73 -8.89 -1.26 7.12
CA GLU A 73 -7.78 -0.43 7.58
C GLU A 73 -7.07 0.29 6.42
N ALA A 74 -6.93 -0.40 5.27
CA ALA A 74 -6.32 0.21 4.09
C ALA A 74 -7.24 1.28 3.49
N ALA A 75 -8.55 1.07 3.48
CA ALA A 75 -9.53 2.05 3.05
C ALA A 75 -9.53 3.28 3.96
N GLU A 76 -9.44 3.10 5.28
CA GLU A 76 -9.29 4.18 6.26
C GLU A 76 -8.03 5.03 6.01
N ILE A 77 -6.90 4.37 5.74
CA ILE A 77 -5.64 5.06 5.45
C ILE A 77 -5.75 5.88 4.16
N LEU A 78 -6.37 5.32 3.13
CA LEU A 78 -6.59 6.02 1.85
C LEU A 78 -7.56 7.20 2.03
N ALA A 79 -8.62 7.03 2.80
CA ALA A 79 -9.57 8.10 3.12
C ALA A 79 -8.91 9.27 3.89
N ARG A 80 -7.87 9.00 4.68
CA ARG A 80 -7.05 10.04 5.33
C ARG A 80 -6.05 10.71 4.39
N GLY A 81 -6.05 10.39 3.09
CA GLY A 81 -5.09 10.91 2.11
C GLY A 81 -3.67 10.38 2.31
N LYS A 82 -3.49 9.28 3.04
CA LYS A 82 -2.19 8.69 3.31
C LYS A 82 -1.94 7.49 2.40
N LYS A 83 -0.65 7.15 2.23
CA LYS A 83 -0.23 5.92 1.56
C LYS A 83 -0.44 4.73 2.49
N THR A 84 -0.93 3.61 1.98
CA THR A 84 -0.98 2.37 2.75
C THR A 84 0.44 1.88 3.07
N PRO A 85 0.63 1.00 4.07
CA PRO A 85 1.83 0.17 4.16
C PRO A 85 2.06 -0.62 2.86
N PHE A 86 3.24 -1.21 2.68
CA PHE A 86 3.46 -2.14 1.59
C PHE A 86 2.58 -3.38 1.79
N MET A 87 1.78 -3.67 0.78
CA MET A 87 0.85 -4.79 0.76
C MET A 87 1.34 -5.80 -0.27
N THR A 88 1.30 -7.08 0.07
CA THR A 88 1.68 -8.20 -0.81
C THR A 88 0.44 -8.84 -1.42
N GLY A 89 0.60 -9.71 -2.44
CA GLY A 89 -0.50 -10.51 -2.99
C GLY A 89 -1.31 -9.82 -4.08
N PHE A 90 -0.83 -8.69 -4.61
CA PHE A 90 -1.36 -8.16 -5.87
C PHE A 90 -0.92 -9.02 -7.04
N LYS A 91 -1.76 -9.11 -8.07
CA LYS A 91 -1.46 -9.81 -9.32
C LYS A 91 -1.33 -8.81 -10.46
N SER A 92 -0.26 -8.92 -11.25
CA SER A 92 -0.14 -8.18 -12.50
C SER A 92 -1.12 -8.72 -13.56
N ARG A 93 -1.24 -8.03 -14.69
CA ARG A 93 -2.05 -8.51 -15.84
C ARG A 93 -1.57 -9.86 -16.37
N GLU A 94 -0.30 -10.18 -16.16
CA GLU A 94 0.34 -11.45 -16.55
C GLU A 94 0.24 -12.52 -15.47
N GLY A 95 -0.48 -12.25 -14.36
CA GLY A 95 -0.66 -13.17 -13.23
C GLY A 95 0.52 -13.23 -12.25
N ASN A 96 1.56 -12.42 -12.42
CA ASN A 96 2.70 -12.39 -11.49
C ASN A 96 2.36 -11.68 -10.20
N ASP A 97 2.85 -12.23 -9.09
CA ASP A 97 2.75 -11.58 -7.77
C ASP A 97 3.63 -10.33 -7.69
N PHE A 98 3.09 -9.29 -7.08
CA PHE A 98 3.86 -8.10 -6.75
C PHE A 98 3.39 -7.49 -5.42
N SER A 99 4.23 -6.61 -4.87
CA SER A 99 3.93 -5.84 -3.66
C SER A 99 3.96 -4.37 -4.00
N SER A 100 3.04 -3.60 -3.44
CA SER A 100 2.95 -2.15 -3.64
C SER A 100 2.24 -1.48 -2.47
N ARG A 101 2.40 -0.17 -2.35
CA ARG A 101 1.48 0.69 -1.59
C ARG A 101 0.36 1.15 -2.50
N LEU A 102 -0.77 1.47 -1.90
CA LEU A 102 -1.85 2.18 -2.57
C LEU A 102 -1.85 3.64 -2.14
N VAL A 103 -2.19 4.50 -3.06
CA VAL A 103 -2.36 5.94 -2.83
C VAL A 103 -3.63 6.41 -3.54
N LEU A 104 -4.32 7.38 -2.92
CA LEU A 104 -5.39 8.10 -3.55
C LEU A 104 -4.77 9.27 -4.34
N THR A 105 -5.06 9.35 -5.64
CA THR A 105 -4.60 10.43 -6.50
C THR A 105 -5.48 11.68 -6.33
N GLU A 106 -5.04 12.81 -6.87
CA GLU A 106 -5.84 14.06 -6.88
C GLU A 106 -7.19 13.89 -7.58
N ASN A 107 -7.26 12.97 -8.56
CA ASN A 107 -8.51 12.65 -9.28
C ASN A 107 -9.38 11.62 -8.55
N LEU A 108 -9.03 11.25 -7.32
CA LEU A 108 -9.70 10.24 -6.49
C LEU A 108 -9.61 8.81 -7.04
N ASP A 109 -8.68 8.55 -7.95
CA ASP A 109 -8.36 7.21 -8.40
C ASP A 109 -7.37 6.54 -7.44
N ILE A 110 -7.45 5.23 -7.31
CA ILE A 110 -6.46 4.46 -6.57
C ILE A 110 -5.30 4.10 -7.50
N SER A 111 -4.09 4.45 -7.09
CA SER A 111 -2.87 4.15 -7.83
C SER A 111 -1.88 3.35 -7.00
N PHE A 112 -1.00 2.63 -7.69
CA PHE A 112 0.11 1.92 -7.07
C PHE A 112 1.32 2.85 -6.90
N ASP A 113 1.90 2.85 -5.70
CA ASP A 113 3.15 3.56 -5.43
C ASP A 113 4.23 2.57 -4.96
N ASN A 114 5.19 2.32 -5.83
CA ASN A 114 6.32 1.43 -5.58
C ASN A 114 7.54 2.17 -5.04
N THR A 115 7.43 3.46 -4.75
CA THR A 115 8.52 4.26 -4.18
C THR A 115 8.78 3.84 -2.73
N LEU A 116 9.99 3.42 -2.44
CA LEU A 116 10.40 2.99 -1.11
C LEU A 116 10.84 4.18 -0.25
N CYS A 117 11.99 4.72 -0.60
CA CYS A 117 12.63 5.86 0.08
C CYS A 117 13.59 6.57 -0.86
N LYS A 118 14.37 7.54 -0.35
CA LYS A 118 15.45 8.15 -1.10
C LYS A 118 16.68 7.26 -1.14
N CYS A 119 17.34 7.22 -2.29
CA CYS A 119 18.61 6.51 -2.45
C CYS A 119 19.72 7.18 -1.63
N PRO A 120 20.37 6.50 -0.70
CA PRO A 120 21.41 7.08 0.13
C PRO A 120 22.67 7.48 -0.66
N LYS A 121 22.88 6.86 -1.85
CA LYS A 121 24.05 7.13 -2.68
C LYS A 121 23.90 8.37 -3.57
N CYS A 122 22.73 8.60 -4.16
CA CYS A 122 22.55 9.66 -5.16
C CYS A 122 21.32 10.54 -4.98
N GLY A 123 20.53 10.34 -3.92
CA GLY A 123 19.30 11.11 -3.65
C GLY A 123 18.12 10.80 -4.56
N GLY A 124 18.26 9.93 -5.57
CA GLY A 124 17.14 9.44 -6.38
C GLY A 124 16.13 8.63 -5.57
N ASN A 125 15.08 8.12 -6.20
CA ASN A 125 14.12 7.27 -5.50
C ASN A 125 14.54 5.80 -5.59
N LEU A 126 14.34 5.04 -4.50
CA LEU A 126 14.37 3.59 -4.53
C LEU A 126 12.97 3.05 -4.83
N TYR A 127 12.90 2.07 -5.70
CA TYR A 127 11.67 1.39 -6.08
C TYR A 127 11.72 -0.09 -5.71
N ILE A 128 10.58 -0.61 -5.26
CA ILE A 128 10.42 -2.04 -5.04
C ILE A 128 10.24 -2.75 -6.39
N ASN A 129 11.12 -3.72 -6.67
CA ASN A 129 11.05 -4.61 -7.82
C ASN A 129 10.96 -6.07 -7.36
N LYS A 130 10.76 -6.99 -8.29
CA LYS A 130 10.58 -8.43 -7.97
C LYS A 130 11.74 -9.01 -7.16
N LYS A 131 12.99 -8.66 -7.47
CA LYS A 131 14.20 -9.25 -6.87
C LYS A 131 14.99 -8.29 -5.97
N ALA A 132 14.76 -7.00 -6.09
CA ALA A 132 15.58 -6.00 -5.41
C ALA A 132 14.85 -4.66 -5.26
N TYR A 133 15.39 -3.83 -4.38
CA TYR A 133 15.07 -2.41 -4.28
C TYR A 133 16.14 -1.64 -5.07
N ASN A 134 15.73 -1.02 -6.18
CA ASN A 134 16.64 -0.40 -7.14
C ASN A 134 16.48 1.11 -7.19
N CYS A 135 17.60 1.82 -7.38
CA CYS A 135 17.57 3.25 -7.58
C CYS A 135 16.97 3.63 -8.96
N SER A 136 16.17 4.70 -9.00
CA SER A 136 15.64 5.29 -10.25
C SER A 136 16.75 5.67 -11.23
N ASN A 137 17.92 6.03 -10.72
CA ASN A 137 19.06 6.47 -11.50
C ASN A 137 19.98 5.33 -11.97
N TYR A 138 19.57 4.07 -11.80
CA TYR A 138 20.35 2.90 -12.23
C TYR A 138 20.66 2.92 -13.75
N ARG A 139 19.67 3.32 -14.56
CA ARG A 139 19.80 3.44 -16.02
C ARG A 139 20.04 4.86 -16.51
N ASN A 140 20.22 5.83 -15.62
CA ASN A 140 20.50 7.20 -15.98
C ASN A 140 21.97 7.32 -16.37
N GLU A 141 22.24 7.63 -17.65
CA GLU A 141 23.60 7.66 -18.20
C GLU A 141 24.52 8.68 -17.54
N ALA A 142 23.96 9.80 -17.02
CA ALA A 142 24.70 10.83 -16.35
C ALA A 142 25.09 10.46 -14.91
N ILE A 143 24.19 9.77 -14.18
CA ILE A 143 24.36 9.48 -12.74
C ILE A 143 24.88 8.06 -12.51
N LYS A 144 24.41 7.08 -13.27
CA LYS A 144 24.81 5.65 -13.24
C LYS A 144 24.85 5.07 -11.81
N CYS A 145 23.79 5.29 -11.04
CA CYS A 145 23.74 4.82 -9.66
C CYS A 145 23.55 3.30 -9.59
N ASP A 146 24.55 2.61 -9.05
CA ASP A 146 24.56 1.15 -8.89
C ASP A 146 23.99 0.68 -7.55
N PHE A 147 23.38 1.56 -6.76
CA PHE A 147 22.82 1.21 -5.46
C PHE A 147 21.65 0.26 -5.61
N VAL A 148 21.74 -0.89 -4.93
CA VAL A 148 20.76 -1.95 -4.92
C VAL A 148 20.74 -2.64 -3.56
N ILE A 149 19.54 -2.98 -3.07
CA ILE A 149 19.32 -3.87 -1.93
C ILE A 149 18.63 -5.11 -2.48
N TRP A 150 19.24 -6.27 -2.37
CA TRP A 150 18.61 -7.52 -2.76
C TRP A 150 17.48 -7.88 -1.78
N ARG A 151 16.34 -8.30 -2.30
CA ARG A 151 15.21 -8.71 -1.46
C ARG A 151 15.41 -10.07 -0.79
N GLU A 152 16.39 -10.82 -1.24
CA GLU A 152 16.77 -12.09 -0.64
C GLU A 152 18.27 -12.09 -0.38
N MET A 153 18.67 -12.33 0.86
CA MET A 153 20.05 -12.34 1.33
C MET A 153 20.23 -13.49 2.32
N SER A 154 21.19 -14.37 2.07
CA SER A 154 21.49 -15.51 2.97
C SER A 154 20.25 -16.31 3.40
N GLY A 155 19.36 -16.64 2.43
CA GLY A 155 18.14 -17.42 2.67
C GLY A 155 17.00 -16.66 3.36
N ARG A 156 17.13 -15.34 3.55
CA ARG A 156 16.13 -14.48 4.19
C ARG A 156 15.62 -13.40 3.24
N SER A 157 14.31 -13.17 3.26
CA SER A 157 13.71 -12.03 2.58
C SER A 157 13.87 -10.76 3.42
N ILE A 158 14.35 -9.69 2.79
CA ILE A 158 14.45 -8.35 3.38
C ILE A 158 13.15 -7.61 3.09
N THR A 159 12.51 -7.10 4.14
CA THR A 159 11.23 -6.38 4.01
C THR A 159 11.43 -4.95 3.50
N PRO A 160 10.39 -4.29 2.98
CA PRO A 160 10.45 -2.88 2.60
C PRO A 160 10.84 -1.98 3.79
N GLU A 161 10.33 -2.27 4.98
CA GLU A 161 10.58 -1.51 6.20
C GLU A 161 12.05 -1.59 6.61
N GLU A 162 12.64 -2.79 6.57
CA GLU A 162 14.08 -3.01 6.84
C GLU A 162 14.96 -2.32 5.80
N ALA A 163 14.55 -2.32 4.54
CA ALA A 163 15.27 -1.61 3.48
C ALA A 163 15.21 -0.08 3.65
N ILE A 164 14.07 0.46 4.10
CA ILE A 164 13.93 1.88 4.47
C ILE A 164 14.87 2.21 5.62
N GLU A 165 14.80 1.42 6.70
CA GLU A 165 15.63 1.63 7.89
C GLU A 165 17.13 1.61 7.57
N LEU A 166 17.56 0.65 6.74
CA LEU A 166 18.94 0.57 6.25
C LEU A 166 19.36 1.83 5.47
N CYS A 167 18.46 2.38 4.66
CA CYS A 167 18.76 3.61 3.90
C CYS A 167 18.85 4.85 4.79
N GLU A 168 17.99 4.94 5.81
CA GLU A 168 17.88 6.10 6.69
C GLU A 168 18.92 6.10 7.79
N LYS A 169 19.14 4.94 8.43
CA LYS A 169 20.01 4.79 9.60
C LYS A 169 21.40 4.22 9.27
N LYS A 170 21.60 3.74 8.03
CA LYS A 170 22.77 3.00 7.56
C LYS A 170 22.97 1.62 8.21
N GLU A 171 22.13 1.23 9.14
CA GLU A 171 22.10 -0.11 9.75
C GLU A 171 20.69 -0.52 10.12
N THR A 172 20.46 -1.82 10.26
CA THR A 172 19.25 -2.40 10.84
C THR A 172 19.50 -2.86 12.27
N PRO A 173 18.46 -3.13 13.06
CA PRO A 173 18.59 -3.96 14.26
C PRO A 173 19.15 -5.36 13.88
N VAL A 174 19.44 -6.17 14.90
CA VAL A 174 19.74 -7.57 14.69
C VAL A 174 18.50 -8.27 14.14
N LEU A 175 18.66 -8.88 12.99
CA LEU A 175 17.61 -9.60 12.27
C LEU A 175 17.87 -11.10 12.34
N THR A 176 16.79 -11.87 12.53
CA THR A 176 16.80 -13.33 12.58
C THR A 176 16.44 -13.92 11.21
N GLY A 177 16.66 -15.24 11.02
CA GLY A 177 16.24 -15.96 9.82
C GLY A 177 17.24 -15.98 8.67
N PHE A 178 18.44 -15.47 8.87
CA PHE A 178 19.56 -15.73 7.95
C PHE A 178 20.11 -17.13 8.15
N HIS A 179 20.75 -17.67 7.12
CA HIS A 179 21.41 -18.96 7.14
C HIS A 179 22.85 -18.82 6.65
N ASP A 180 23.75 -19.54 7.28
CA ASP A 180 25.13 -19.64 6.82
C ASP A 180 25.25 -20.58 5.59
N LYS A 181 26.49 -20.82 5.12
CA LYS A 181 26.77 -21.69 3.97
C LYS A 181 26.40 -23.17 4.23
N ASN A 182 26.27 -23.56 5.50
CA ASN A 182 25.91 -24.91 5.92
C ASN A 182 24.41 -25.02 6.25
N GLY A 183 23.63 -23.96 6.03
CA GLY A 183 22.19 -23.90 6.34
C GLY A 183 21.88 -23.69 7.82
N GLN A 184 22.89 -23.35 8.66
CA GLN A 184 22.64 -23.08 10.07
C GLN A 184 22.04 -21.68 10.26
N PRO A 185 21.03 -21.54 11.12
CA PRO A 185 20.42 -20.24 11.38
C PRO A 185 21.42 -19.29 12.05
N MET A 186 21.41 -18.05 11.65
CA MET A 186 22.21 -17.00 12.24
C MET A 186 21.43 -15.69 12.35
N GLU A 187 21.85 -14.87 13.30
CA GLU A 187 21.35 -13.51 13.51
C GLU A 187 22.41 -12.53 13.04
N ARG A 188 22.02 -11.54 12.27
CA ARG A 188 22.92 -10.54 11.71
C ARG A 188 22.24 -9.19 11.56
N LYS A 189 23.06 -8.13 11.55
CA LYS A 189 22.65 -6.80 11.09
C LYS A 189 22.99 -6.60 9.62
N LEU A 190 22.18 -5.84 8.92
CA LEU A 190 22.56 -5.22 7.66
C LEU A 190 23.21 -3.89 7.97
N VAL A 191 24.39 -3.64 7.41
CA VAL A 191 25.12 -2.37 7.55
C VAL A 191 25.53 -1.84 6.20
N LEU A 192 25.28 -0.57 5.96
CA LEU A 192 25.67 0.14 4.76
C LEU A 192 27.02 0.84 5.03
N ASN A 193 28.07 0.41 4.34
CA ASN A 193 29.38 1.01 4.47
C ASN A 193 29.49 2.33 3.70
N ASP A 194 30.63 3.03 3.82
CA ASP A 194 30.87 4.32 3.16
C ASP A 194 30.86 4.25 1.62
N ASP A 195 31.14 3.07 1.03
CA ASP A 195 31.04 2.81 -0.41
C ASP A 195 29.59 2.45 -0.85
N PHE A 196 28.62 2.58 0.04
CA PHE A 196 27.23 2.18 -0.18
C PHE A 196 27.05 0.69 -0.53
N LYS A 197 27.93 -0.17 -0.01
CA LYS A 197 27.78 -1.62 -0.09
C LYS A 197 27.19 -2.18 1.20
N ILE A 198 26.29 -3.15 1.06
CA ILE A 198 25.63 -3.79 2.19
C ILE A 198 26.47 -4.96 2.69
N LYS A 199 26.68 -5.00 3.98
CA LYS A 199 27.34 -6.10 4.69
C LYS A 199 26.42 -6.71 5.72
N LEU A 200 26.54 -8.02 5.92
CA LEU A 200 25.97 -8.77 7.05
C LEU A 200 27.03 -8.83 8.15
N ILE A 201 26.72 -8.29 9.33
CA ILE A 201 27.61 -8.26 10.50
C ILE A 201 26.93 -8.97 11.68
#